data_211e5a13b19194bcc0685fb420636dee
#
_entry.id   211e5a13b19194bcc0685fb420636dee
#
_cell.length_a   1.000
_cell.length_b   1.000
_cell.length_c   1.000
_cell.angle_alpha   90.00
_cell.angle_beta   90.00
_cell.angle_gamma   90.00
#
_symmetry.space_group_name_H-M   'P 1'
#
loop_
_entity.id
_entity.type
_entity.pdbx_description
1 polymer ?
#
loop_
_entity_poly.entity_id
_entity_poly.type
_entity_poly.pdbx_seq_one_letter_code
_entity_poly.pdbx_strand_id
1 'polypeptide(L)'
;MIFSWAVAVNWYGLITSFAIRSLRAPVVNIEMILIMKAGFVNIFGRPNAGKSTLLNALMGEKLAIVSPKVQTTRHRIKAIMTEKDYQIIFSDTPGIIEPKYKLHEKMMQAVKSALEDADLALLIVDVNENWEECHTIFEALRLRVPALVVINKIDRASQEKIRDAIAFFSAKKYCKGTITISASSGINLKAFLKPILELLPEGDPFYNDDDITDLPTKFFVGEMIREKIYELVEDEIPYHTAVLVREFKEKTTLIKIVADIIVHRETQKAIIIGEKGSMIRKLGTEARKEIEAFLQQKVFLELFVKVKPKWRENELQLKEYGY
;
A
#
# COMPACT_ATOMS: atom_id res chain seq x y z
N MET A 1 50.69 18.73 -65.09
CA MET A 1 52.16 18.73 -65.09
C MET A 1 52.57 17.76 -63.96
N ILE A 2 52.92 16.48 -64.34
CA ILE A 2 54.32 16.02 -64.46
C ILE A 2 54.86 15.74 -63.02
N PHE A 3 55.24 14.59 -62.61
CA PHE A 3 55.98 13.37 -62.74
C PHE A 3 56.03 12.68 -61.37
N SER A 4 55.69 11.43 -61.22
CA SER A 4 56.51 10.22 -61.38
C SER A 4 57.80 10.21 -60.50
N TRP A 5 57.93 9.20 -59.67
CA TRP A 5 58.88 8.08 -59.79
C TRP A 5 58.74 7.09 -58.59
N ALA A 6 58.63 5.85 -58.96
CA ALA A 6 58.74 4.69 -58.11
C ALA A 6 60.23 4.31 -57.92
N VAL A 7 60.59 3.78 -56.79
CA VAL A 7 61.72 2.84 -56.67
C VAL A 7 61.38 1.75 -55.67
N ALA A 8 61.29 0.56 -56.23
CA ALA A 8 61.25 -0.68 -55.50
C ALA A 8 62.65 -1.09 -55.08
N VAL A 9 62.87 -1.54 -53.88
CA VAL A 9 63.99 -2.40 -53.50
C VAL A 9 63.51 -3.56 -52.67
N ASN A 10 63.62 -4.71 -53.23
CA ASN A 10 63.36 -6.04 -52.70
C ASN A 10 64.64 -6.51 -51.98
N TRP A 11 64.54 -6.90 -50.69
CA TRP A 11 65.56 -7.76 -50.09
C TRP A 11 64.88 -8.89 -49.33
N TYR A 12 65.11 -10.08 -49.84
CA TYR A 12 64.91 -11.38 -49.17
C TYR A 12 65.87 -11.56 -47.99
N GLY A 13 65.35 -12.20 -46.97
CA GLY A 13 66.27 -13.02 -46.20
C GLY A 13 65.99 -13.16 -44.68
N LEU A 14 65.40 -14.27 -44.37
CA LEU A 14 65.70 -15.10 -43.16
C LEU A 14 65.19 -14.69 -41.78
N ILE A 15 64.20 -15.45 -41.32
CA ILE A 15 64.13 -16.24 -40.08
C ILE A 15 64.06 -15.45 -38.77
N THR A 16 62.94 -15.54 -38.13
CA THR A 16 62.76 -16.34 -36.89
C THR A 16 61.32 -16.31 -36.51
N SER A 17 60.79 -17.54 -36.29
CA SER A 17 59.46 -17.79 -35.71
C SER A 17 59.46 -17.32 -34.26
N PHE A 18 58.82 -16.21 -33.99
CA PHE A 18 58.36 -15.90 -32.65
C PHE A 18 56.84 -16.13 -32.64
N ALA A 19 56.44 -17.17 -31.94
CA ALA A 19 55.06 -17.46 -31.63
C ALA A 19 54.45 -16.29 -30.89
N ILE A 20 53.62 -15.50 -31.55
CA ILE A 20 52.72 -14.56 -30.92
C ILE A 20 51.66 -15.44 -30.23
N ARG A 21 51.93 -15.83 -28.95
CA ARG A 21 50.89 -16.28 -28.03
C ARG A 21 49.90 -15.11 -27.93
N SER A 22 48.77 -15.28 -28.59
CA SER A 22 47.61 -14.41 -28.37
C SER A 22 47.23 -14.46 -26.90
N LEU A 23 47.62 -13.49 -26.13
CA LEU A 23 47.03 -13.19 -24.85
C LEU A 23 45.58 -12.80 -25.15
N ARG A 24 44.69 -13.79 -25.19
CA ARG A 24 43.28 -13.55 -24.99
C ARG A 24 43.15 -13.04 -23.56
N ALA A 25 43.04 -11.70 -23.42
CA ALA A 25 42.56 -11.14 -22.17
C ALA A 25 41.21 -11.84 -21.84
N PRO A 26 41.00 -12.30 -20.61
CA PRO A 26 39.70 -12.81 -20.26
C PRO A 26 38.71 -11.66 -20.52
N VAL A 27 37.72 -11.93 -21.35
CA VAL A 27 36.51 -11.07 -21.38
C VAL A 27 35.88 -11.24 -20.03
N VAL A 28 36.21 -10.33 -19.14
CA VAL A 28 35.47 -10.16 -17.90
C VAL A 28 34.11 -9.70 -18.36
N ASN A 29 33.14 -10.62 -18.45
CA ASN A 29 31.75 -10.25 -18.47
C ASN A 29 31.54 -9.50 -17.14
N ILE A 30 31.62 -8.21 -17.19
CA ILE A 30 31.05 -7.34 -16.15
C ILE A 30 29.55 -7.54 -16.35
N GLU A 31 28.99 -8.60 -15.77
CA GLU A 31 27.59 -8.58 -15.45
C GLU A 31 27.42 -7.31 -14.63
N MET A 32 26.78 -6.34 -15.24
CA MET A 32 26.37 -5.12 -14.57
C MET A 32 25.46 -5.63 -13.45
N ILE A 33 25.99 -5.72 -12.23
CA ILE A 33 25.20 -6.05 -11.03
C ILE A 33 24.18 -4.94 -11.02
N LEU A 34 22.97 -5.24 -11.46
CA LEU A 34 21.81 -4.37 -11.27
C LEU A 34 21.64 -4.25 -9.78
N ILE A 35 22.07 -3.13 -9.24
CA ILE A 35 21.90 -2.83 -7.82
C ILE A 35 20.41 -2.63 -7.63
N MET A 36 19.77 -3.60 -6.99
CA MET A 36 18.36 -3.56 -6.66
C MET A 36 18.13 -2.58 -5.52
N LYS A 37 17.06 -1.81 -5.60
CA LYS A 37 16.59 -0.99 -4.50
C LYS A 37 15.44 -1.69 -3.80
N ALA A 38 15.56 -1.92 -2.49
CA ALA A 38 14.53 -2.58 -1.73
C ALA A 38 14.29 -1.87 -0.39
N GLY A 39 13.02 -1.68 -0.01
CA GLY A 39 12.74 -1.04 1.27
C GLY A 39 11.27 -0.84 1.57
N PHE A 40 11.00 -0.54 2.84
CA PHE A 40 9.67 -0.30 3.38
C PHE A 40 9.30 1.18 3.28
N VAL A 41 8.23 1.45 2.53
CA VAL A 41 7.67 2.79 2.30
C VAL A 41 6.33 2.89 2.99
N ASN A 42 6.32 3.48 4.18
CA ASN A 42 5.16 3.46 5.03
C ASN A 42 4.36 4.77 4.94
N ILE A 43 3.04 4.66 4.76
CA ILE A 43 2.14 5.77 4.48
C ILE A 43 1.43 6.20 5.76
N PHE A 44 1.68 7.44 6.20
CA PHE A 44 1.11 8.03 7.40
C PHE A 44 0.26 9.25 7.06
N GLY A 45 -0.74 9.53 7.87
CA GLY A 45 -1.58 10.70 7.70
C GLY A 45 -2.91 10.57 8.47
N ARG A 46 -3.68 11.64 8.47
CA ARG A 46 -5.00 11.69 9.11
C ARG A 46 -5.97 10.70 8.45
N PRO A 47 -7.05 10.31 9.12
CA PRO A 47 -8.16 9.61 8.47
C PRO A 47 -8.65 10.40 7.24
N ASN A 48 -9.02 9.69 6.18
CA ASN A 48 -9.51 10.25 4.91
C ASN A 48 -8.52 11.11 4.09
N ALA A 49 -7.25 11.21 4.46
CA ALA A 49 -6.24 11.88 3.64
C ALA A 49 -5.98 11.16 2.29
N GLY A 50 -6.42 9.88 2.16
CA GLY A 50 -6.35 9.11 0.91
C GLY A 50 -5.25 8.06 0.89
N LYS A 51 -4.79 7.56 2.05
CA LYS A 51 -3.75 6.52 2.17
C LYS A 51 -4.11 5.24 1.41
N SER A 52 -5.25 4.64 1.74
CA SER A 52 -5.74 3.40 1.11
C SER A 52 -6.05 3.59 -0.38
N THR A 53 -6.56 4.77 -0.75
CA THR A 53 -6.80 5.11 -2.16
C THR A 53 -5.48 5.17 -2.94
N LEU A 54 -4.44 5.77 -2.36
CA LEU A 54 -3.11 5.82 -2.96
C LEU A 54 -2.53 4.42 -3.11
N LEU A 55 -2.59 3.59 -2.05
CA LEU A 55 -2.09 2.22 -2.09
C LEU A 55 -2.74 1.42 -3.23
N ASN A 56 -4.08 1.41 -3.29
CA ASN A 56 -4.83 0.71 -4.35
C ASN A 56 -4.48 1.24 -5.75
N ALA A 57 -4.34 2.56 -5.89
CA ALA A 57 -4.00 3.19 -7.17
C ALA A 57 -2.57 2.86 -7.64
N LEU A 58 -1.61 2.70 -6.73
CA LEU A 58 -0.24 2.28 -7.04
C LEU A 58 -0.17 0.82 -7.45
N MET A 59 -0.92 -0.05 -6.77
CA MET A 59 -0.91 -1.48 -7.02
C MET A 59 -1.76 -1.89 -8.23
N GLY A 60 -2.71 -1.04 -8.65
CA GLY A 60 -3.72 -1.41 -9.66
C GLY A 60 -4.74 -2.44 -9.17
N GLU A 61 -4.67 -2.80 -7.89
CA GLU A 61 -5.45 -3.83 -7.22
C GLU A 61 -6.14 -3.26 -5.97
N LYS A 62 -7.31 -3.81 -5.62
CA LYS A 62 -8.03 -3.39 -4.41
C LYS A 62 -7.56 -4.17 -3.17
N LEU A 63 -6.51 -3.71 -2.54
CA LEU A 63 -5.95 -4.31 -1.32
C LEU A 63 -6.49 -3.69 -0.02
N ALA A 64 -6.95 -2.45 -0.05
CA ALA A 64 -7.43 -1.75 1.13
C ALA A 64 -8.85 -1.20 0.92
N ILE A 65 -9.64 -1.18 1.99
CA ILE A 65 -10.97 -0.58 1.98
C ILE A 65 -10.87 0.93 1.75
N VAL A 66 -11.74 1.43 0.88
CA VAL A 66 -11.90 2.87 0.62
C VAL A 66 -13.32 3.30 0.95
N SER A 67 -13.49 4.22 1.89
CA SER A 67 -14.77 4.79 2.24
C SER A 67 -14.62 6.26 2.65
N PRO A 68 -15.62 7.11 2.44
CA PRO A 68 -15.63 8.47 2.98
C PRO A 68 -15.74 8.51 4.51
N LYS A 69 -16.13 7.39 5.14
CA LYS A 69 -16.19 7.27 6.60
C LYS A 69 -14.79 7.10 7.18
N VAL A 70 -14.54 7.65 8.36
CA VAL A 70 -13.25 7.53 9.05
C VAL A 70 -13.00 6.11 9.60
N GLN A 71 -11.75 5.80 9.98
CA GLN A 71 -11.37 4.52 10.61
C GLN A 71 -11.68 3.27 9.75
N THR A 72 -11.61 3.41 8.44
CA THR A 72 -11.74 2.28 7.51
C THR A 72 -10.58 1.30 7.64
N THR A 73 -9.36 1.77 7.58
CA THR A 73 -8.16 0.95 7.79
C THR A 73 -7.92 0.76 9.29
N ARG A 74 -7.95 -0.48 9.76
CA ARG A 74 -7.70 -0.86 11.16
C ARG A 74 -6.44 -1.68 11.34
N HIS A 75 -5.97 -2.31 10.28
CA HIS A 75 -4.76 -3.12 10.20
C HIS A 75 -3.70 -2.38 9.39
N ARG A 76 -2.45 -2.72 9.59
CA ARG A 76 -1.40 -2.40 8.65
C ARG A 76 -1.50 -3.35 7.46
N ILE A 77 -1.66 -2.82 6.26
CA ILE A 77 -1.74 -3.60 5.03
C ILE A 77 -0.46 -3.36 4.25
N LYS A 78 0.33 -4.41 4.04
CA LYS A 78 1.51 -4.35 3.19
C LYS A 78 1.15 -4.74 1.77
N ALA A 79 1.61 -3.94 0.82
CA ALA A 79 1.51 -4.19 -0.61
C ALA A 79 2.92 -4.21 -1.20
N ILE A 80 3.26 -5.26 -1.91
CA ILE A 80 4.59 -5.54 -2.43
C ILE A 80 4.56 -5.25 -3.92
N MET A 81 5.42 -4.32 -4.34
CA MET A 81 5.61 -3.96 -5.73
C MET A 81 7.02 -4.36 -6.15
N THR A 82 7.13 -5.39 -6.96
CA THR A 82 8.40 -5.89 -7.48
C THR A 82 8.54 -5.60 -8.95
N GLU A 83 9.65 -5.01 -9.32
CA GLU A 83 10.09 -4.78 -10.69
C GLU A 83 11.56 -5.24 -10.82
N LYS A 84 12.10 -5.21 -12.02
CA LYS A 84 13.43 -5.73 -12.32
C LYS A 84 14.57 -5.13 -11.46
N ASP A 85 14.45 -3.86 -11.09
CA ASP A 85 15.48 -3.06 -10.44
C ASP A 85 15.06 -2.52 -9.06
N TYR A 86 13.83 -2.85 -8.61
CA TYR A 86 13.40 -2.48 -7.26
C TYR A 86 12.31 -3.40 -6.69
N GLN A 87 12.25 -3.44 -5.35
CA GLN A 87 11.12 -3.96 -4.60
C GLN A 87 10.70 -2.94 -3.53
N ILE A 88 9.48 -2.44 -3.63
CA ILE A 88 8.91 -1.49 -2.67
C ILE A 88 7.82 -2.18 -1.86
N ILE A 89 7.96 -2.17 -0.54
CA ILE A 89 6.93 -2.66 0.36
C ILE A 89 6.16 -1.45 0.90
N PHE A 90 5.06 -1.10 0.23
CA PHE A 90 4.16 -0.07 0.72
C PHE A 90 3.37 -0.57 1.92
N SER A 91 3.19 0.26 2.95
CA SER A 91 2.30 -0.05 4.06
C SER A 91 1.21 1.02 4.17
N ASP A 92 -0.05 0.63 3.96
CA ASP A 92 -1.19 1.43 4.40
C ASP A 92 -1.35 1.27 5.91
N THR A 93 -1.41 2.37 6.63
CA THR A 93 -1.56 2.38 8.08
C THR A 93 -2.91 2.95 8.48
N PRO A 94 -3.45 2.56 9.65
CA PRO A 94 -4.57 3.28 10.24
C PRO A 94 -4.30 4.79 10.28
N GLY A 95 -5.34 5.59 10.13
CA GLY A 95 -5.22 7.04 10.33
C GLY A 95 -4.77 7.35 11.76
N ILE A 96 -3.90 8.35 11.89
CA ILE A 96 -3.40 8.78 13.21
C ILE A 96 -4.56 9.45 13.96
N ILE A 97 -4.92 8.90 15.12
CA ILE A 97 -6.02 9.32 15.96
C ILE A 97 -5.61 9.31 17.43
N GLU A 98 -6.35 10.02 18.26
CA GLU A 98 -6.26 9.88 19.72
C GLU A 98 -7.01 8.62 20.16
N PRO A 99 -6.36 7.66 20.86
CA PRO A 99 -7.00 6.43 21.31
C PRO A 99 -8.07 6.69 22.36
N LYS A 100 -9.29 6.15 22.17
CA LYS A 100 -10.41 6.25 23.12
C LYS A 100 -10.79 4.91 23.74
N TYR A 101 -10.37 3.79 23.15
CA TYR A 101 -10.63 2.42 23.61
C TYR A 101 -9.60 1.47 23.01
N LYS A 102 -9.51 0.24 23.49
CA LYS A 102 -8.44 -0.72 23.13
C LYS A 102 -8.26 -0.98 21.64
N LEU A 103 -9.33 -1.03 20.83
CA LEU A 103 -9.18 -1.16 19.38
C LEU A 103 -8.39 0.03 18.80
N HIS A 104 -8.62 1.26 19.27
CA HIS A 104 -7.82 2.42 18.84
C HIS A 104 -6.36 2.30 19.27
N GLU A 105 -6.09 1.74 20.46
CA GLU A 105 -4.71 1.47 20.92
C GLU A 105 -4.03 0.47 19.98
N LYS A 106 -4.72 -0.62 19.57
CA LYS A 106 -4.21 -1.59 18.59
C LYS A 106 -3.93 -0.94 17.24
N MET A 107 -4.83 -0.06 16.77
CA MET A 107 -4.59 0.71 15.54
C MET A 107 -3.33 1.59 15.66
N MET A 108 -3.13 2.26 16.80
CA MET A 108 -1.92 3.07 17.01
C MET A 108 -0.67 2.23 17.22
N GLN A 109 -0.77 1.01 17.74
CA GLN A 109 0.34 0.05 17.75
C GLN A 109 0.76 -0.35 16.34
N ALA A 110 -0.19 -0.54 15.42
CA ALA A 110 0.12 -0.81 14.00
C ALA A 110 0.82 0.39 13.33
N VAL A 111 0.42 1.63 13.64
CA VAL A 111 1.13 2.85 13.19
C VAL A 111 2.55 2.87 13.75
N LYS A 112 2.73 2.58 15.05
CA LYS A 112 4.04 2.57 15.70
C LYS A 112 4.96 1.50 15.09
N SER A 113 4.46 0.29 14.88
CA SER A 113 5.23 -0.77 14.21
C SER A 113 5.67 -0.35 12.80
N ALA A 114 4.80 0.35 12.06
CA ALA A 114 5.16 0.88 10.75
C ALA A 114 6.21 2.01 10.82
N LEU A 115 6.29 2.76 11.91
CA LEU A 115 7.35 3.75 12.11
C LEU A 115 8.72 3.11 12.40
N GLU A 116 8.72 1.95 13.06
CA GLU A 116 9.93 1.26 13.50
C GLU A 116 10.69 0.58 12.34
N ASP A 117 9.98 0.09 11.32
CA ASP A 117 10.57 -0.62 10.18
C ASP A 117 10.59 0.19 8.86
N ALA A 118 10.23 1.47 8.89
CA ALA A 118 10.25 2.30 7.71
C ALA A 118 11.69 2.63 7.25
N ASP A 119 11.94 2.53 5.95
CA ASP A 119 13.10 3.10 5.28
C ASP A 119 12.78 4.50 4.73
N LEU A 120 11.52 4.71 4.36
CA LEU A 120 10.98 5.99 3.90
C LEU A 120 9.56 6.19 4.42
N ALA A 121 9.26 7.39 4.90
CA ALA A 121 7.92 7.79 5.30
C ALA A 121 7.24 8.61 4.21
N LEU A 122 6.00 8.26 3.84
CA LEU A 122 5.11 9.09 3.04
C LEU A 122 4.08 9.73 3.96
N LEU A 123 4.18 11.04 4.11
CA LEU A 123 3.27 11.83 4.92
C LEU A 123 2.18 12.41 4.03
N ILE A 124 1.02 11.73 3.94
CA ILE A 124 -0.06 12.14 3.05
C ILE A 124 -1.01 13.14 3.73
N VAL A 125 -1.35 14.19 3.00
CA VAL A 125 -2.25 15.27 3.43
C VAL A 125 -3.27 15.57 2.34
N ASP A 126 -4.52 15.78 2.70
CA ASP A 126 -5.50 16.38 1.80
C ASP A 126 -5.18 17.88 1.66
N VAL A 127 -5.07 18.37 0.43
CA VAL A 127 -4.77 19.77 0.15
C VAL A 127 -5.77 20.75 0.81
N ASN A 128 -6.97 20.27 1.15
CA ASN A 128 -8.03 21.05 1.78
C ASN A 128 -8.11 20.92 3.31
N GLU A 129 -7.25 20.07 3.93
CA GLU A 129 -7.18 19.95 5.38
C GLU A 129 -6.49 21.16 6.04
N ASN A 130 -6.54 21.19 7.38
CA ASN A 130 -5.76 22.12 8.18
C ASN A 130 -4.29 21.68 8.21
N TRP A 131 -3.41 22.38 7.51
CA TRP A 131 -2.01 22.02 7.36
C TRP A 131 -1.20 22.14 8.65
N GLU A 132 -1.54 23.09 9.53
CA GLU A 132 -0.87 23.22 10.84
C GLU A 132 -1.17 22.03 11.76
N GLU A 133 -2.40 21.52 11.76
CA GLU A 133 -2.73 20.28 12.48
C GLU A 133 -1.99 19.08 11.90
N CYS A 134 -1.92 18.97 10.55
CA CYS A 134 -1.15 17.91 9.90
C CYS A 134 0.34 18.02 10.26
N HIS A 135 0.90 19.22 10.25
CA HIS A 135 2.28 19.47 10.65
C HIS A 135 2.54 19.02 12.09
N THR A 136 1.69 19.42 13.04
CA THR A 136 1.80 19.03 14.46
C THR A 136 1.81 17.51 14.61
N ILE A 137 0.92 16.81 13.90
CA ILE A 137 0.86 15.35 13.91
C ILE A 137 2.15 14.75 13.34
N PHE A 138 2.63 15.25 12.21
CA PHE A 138 3.83 14.72 11.56
C PHE A 138 5.10 14.97 12.38
N GLU A 139 5.22 16.12 13.02
CA GLU A 139 6.32 16.42 13.92
C GLU A 139 6.33 15.50 15.15
N ALA A 140 5.13 15.18 15.68
CA ALA A 140 4.97 14.26 16.81
C ALA A 140 5.37 12.81 16.49
N LEU A 141 5.43 12.41 15.21
CA LEU A 141 5.90 11.07 14.80
C LEU A 141 7.40 10.86 15.08
N ARG A 142 8.18 11.93 15.21
CA ARG A 142 9.63 11.89 15.47
C ARG A 142 10.39 10.95 14.55
N LEU A 143 10.12 11.08 13.24
CA LEU A 143 10.69 10.22 12.21
C LEU A 143 12.22 10.18 12.28
N ARG A 144 12.78 8.99 12.14
CA ARG A 144 14.23 8.74 12.06
C ARG A 144 14.70 8.48 10.64
N VAL A 145 13.79 8.40 9.71
CA VAL A 145 14.00 8.12 8.27
C VAL A 145 13.60 9.34 7.44
N PRO A 146 14.07 9.45 6.19
CA PRO A 146 13.62 10.50 5.29
C PRO A 146 12.11 10.46 5.11
N ALA A 147 11.48 11.62 4.89
CA ALA A 147 10.06 11.72 4.65
C ALA A 147 9.75 12.56 3.40
N LEU A 148 8.83 12.07 2.58
CA LEU A 148 8.21 12.83 1.50
C LEU A 148 6.80 13.24 1.92
N VAL A 149 6.43 14.50 1.67
CA VAL A 149 5.05 14.95 1.90
C VAL A 149 4.26 14.82 0.61
N VAL A 150 3.18 14.03 0.68
CA VAL A 150 2.28 13.76 -0.45
C VAL A 150 1.04 14.63 -0.32
N ILE A 151 0.96 15.69 -1.12
CA ILE A 151 -0.19 16.58 -1.19
C ILE A 151 -1.20 15.95 -2.14
N ASN A 152 -2.26 15.37 -1.57
CA ASN A 152 -3.28 14.63 -2.28
C ASN A 152 -4.55 15.45 -2.53
N LYS A 153 -5.40 14.93 -3.41
CA LYS A 153 -6.69 15.51 -3.85
C LYS A 153 -6.54 16.88 -4.54
N ILE A 154 -5.45 17.06 -5.29
CA ILE A 154 -5.19 18.30 -6.02
C ILE A 154 -6.24 18.60 -7.08
N ASP A 155 -7.03 17.63 -7.51
CA ASP A 155 -8.21 17.77 -8.38
C ASP A 155 -9.32 18.64 -7.76
N ARG A 156 -9.27 18.88 -6.44
CA ARG A 156 -10.26 19.63 -5.67
C ARG A 156 -9.74 20.97 -5.14
N ALA A 157 -8.63 21.46 -5.67
CA ALA A 157 -7.99 22.70 -5.21
C ALA A 157 -7.51 23.57 -6.37
N SER A 158 -7.41 24.89 -6.11
CA SER A 158 -6.81 25.82 -7.05
C SER A 158 -5.30 25.62 -7.15
N GLN A 159 -4.71 26.04 -8.27
CA GLN A 159 -3.24 26.00 -8.46
C GLN A 159 -2.50 26.86 -7.42
N GLU A 160 -3.10 27.94 -6.96
CA GLU A 160 -2.56 28.80 -5.89
C GLU A 160 -2.46 28.01 -4.58
N LYS A 161 -3.57 27.39 -4.15
CA LYS A 161 -3.59 26.57 -2.92
C LYS A 161 -2.60 25.41 -2.96
N ILE A 162 -2.43 24.78 -4.13
CA ILE A 162 -1.42 23.71 -4.30
C ILE A 162 -0.02 24.28 -4.12
N ARG A 163 0.31 25.44 -4.71
CA ARG A 163 1.62 26.10 -4.52
C ARG A 163 1.87 26.46 -3.05
N ASP A 164 0.85 27.00 -2.38
CA ASP A 164 0.95 27.35 -0.96
C ASP A 164 1.20 26.13 -0.07
N ALA A 165 0.51 25.00 -0.35
CA ALA A 165 0.74 23.74 0.34
C ALA A 165 2.16 23.23 0.13
N ILE A 166 2.68 23.29 -1.10
CA ILE A 166 4.07 22.93 -1.41
C ILE A 166 5.04 23.80 -0.61
N ALA A 167 4.86 25.11 -0.62
CA ALA A 167 5.71 26.05 0.10
C ALA A 167 5.67 25.79 1.61
N PHE A 168 4.46 25.58 2.16
CA PHE A 168 4.25 25.30 3.58
C PHE A 168 5.01 24.03 4.04
N PHE A 169 4.84 22.93 3.35
CA PHE A 169 5.44 21.66 3.77
C PHE A 169 6.92 21.55 3.42
N SER A 170 7.38 22.14 2.32
CA SER A 170 8.80 22.15 1.95
C SER A 170 9.69 22.89 2.97
N ALA A 171 9.13 23.84 3.71
CA ALA A 171 9.83 24.56 4.77
C ALA A 171 10.01 23.73 6.07
N LYS A 172 9.36 22.55 6.18
CA LYS A 172 9.41 21.76 7.41
C LYS A 172 10.65 20.86 7.46
N LYS A 173 11.30 20.76 8.62
CA LYS A 173 12.56 20.03 8.80
C LYS A 173 12.50 18.54 8.41
N TYR A 174 11.38 17.89 8.62
CA TYR A 174 11.18 16.46 8.28
C TYR A 174 11.01 16.24 6.77
N CYS A 175 10.62 17.25 6.01
CA CYS A 175 10.29 17.14 4.59
C CYS A 175 11.58 17.11 3.73
N LYS A 176 11.81 16.01 3.03
CA LYS A 176 12.88 15.88 2.03
C LYS A 176 12.41 16.24 0.62
N GLY A 177 11.11 16.33 0.41
CA GLY A 177 10.50 16.70 -0.86
C GLY A 177 8.97 16.61 -0.80
N THR A 178 8.32 17.25 -1.74
CA THR A 178 6.86 17.25 -1.86
C THR A 178 6.44 16.60 -3.17
N ILE A 179 5.38 15.81 -3.12
CA ILE A 179 4.75 15.19 -4.30
C ILE A 179 3.29 15.61 -4.32
N THR A 180 2.81 16.10 -5.46
CA THR A 180 1.41 16.48 -5.63
C THR A 180 0.68 15.45 -6.47
N ILE A 181 -0.43 14.90 -5.97
CA ILE A 181 -1.20 13.86 -6.65
C ILE A 181 -2.72 14.06 -6.49
N SER A 182 -3.47 13.39 -7.36
CA SER A 182 -4.82 12.95 -7.05
C SER A 182 -4.87 11.43 -7.16
N ALA A 183 -4.90 10.75 -6.02
CA ALA A 183 -4.92 9.30 -5.97
C ALA A 183 -6.18 8.71 -6.62
N SER A 184 -7.34 9.39 -6.50
CA SER A 184 -8.61 8.95 -7.08
C SER A 184 -8.71 9.16 -8.60
N SER A 185 -8.05 10.21 -9.13
CA SER A 185 -8.09 10.56 -10.55
C SER A 185 -6.86 10.09 -11.32
N GLY A 186 -5.87 9.49 -10.65
CA GLY A 186 -4.61 9.02 -11.27
C GLY A 186 -3.63 10.13 -11.65
N ILE A 187 -3.89 11.39 -11.25
CA ILE A 187 -3.04 12.54 -11.60
C ILE A 187 -1.68 12.38 -10.90
N ASN A 188 -0.60 12.49 -11.69
CA ASN A 188 0.80 12.43 -11.28
C ASN A 188 1.28 11.10 -10.70
N LEU A 189 0.48 10.01 -10.73
CA LEU A 189 0.90 8.71 -10.20
C LEU A 189 2.07 8.09 -10.96
N LYS A 190 2.21 8.34 -12.27
CA LYS A 190 3.34 7.83 -13.07
C LYS A 190 4.69 8.38 -12.60
N ALA A 191 4.72 9.63 -12.15
CA ALA A 191 5.93 10.27 -11.65
C ALA A 191 6.18 10.03 -10.15
N PHE A 192 5.24 9.38 -9.47
CA PHE A 192 5.23 9.20 -8.02
C PHE A 192 6.40 8.35 -7.51
N LEU A 193 6.78 7.30 -8.23
CA LEU A 193 7.81 6.36 -7.80
C LEU A 193 9.23 6.94 -7.87
N LYS A 194 9.51 7.86 -8.78
CA LYS A 194 10.86 8.38 -8.98
C LYS A 194 11.50 8.94 -7.71
N PRO A 195 10.89 9.91 -6.98
CA PRO A 195 11.48 10.44 -5.76
C PRO A 195 11.56 9.42 -4.61
N ILE A 196 10.73 8.39 -4.63
CA ILE A 196 10.79 7.28 -3.68
C ILE A 196 12.05 6.44 -3.96
N LEU A 197 12.26 6.03 -5.20
CA LEU A 197 13.42 5.23 -5.62
C LEU A 197 14.75 5.96 -5.40
N GLU A 198 14.77 7.27 -5.49
CA GLU A 198 15.97 8.07 -5.20
C GLU A 198 16.39 8.00 -3.71
N LEU A 199 15.44 7.79 -2.81
CA LEU A 199 15.64 7.75 -1.35
C LEU A 199 15.69 6.34 -0.76
N LEU A 200 15.27 5.31 -1.50
CA LEU A 200 15.32 3.94 -1.03
C LEU A 200 16.76 3.41 -0.98
N PRO A 201 17.07 2.58 0.03
CA PRO A 201 18.36 1.91 0.13
C PRO A 201 18.55 0.88 -0.99
N GLU A 202 19.81 0.55 -1.23
CA GLU A 202 20.19 -0.62 -2.02
C GLU A 202 20.13 -1.85 -1.13
N GLY A 203 19.59 -2.96 -1.66
CA GLY A 203 19.44 -4.20 -0.88
C GLY A 203 18.78 -5.31 -1.68
N ASP A 204 18.79 -6.51 -1.10
CA ASP A 204 18.12 -7.67 -1.64
C ASP A 204 16.60 -7.57 -1.47
N PRO A 205 15.79 -8.23 -2.31
CA PRO A 205 14.34 -8.27 -2.17
C PRO A 205 13.94 -9.00 -0.87
N PHE A 206 12.90 -8.53 -0.22
CA PHE A 206 12.35 -9.09 1.02
C PHE A 206 11.33 -10.20 0.78
N TYR A 207 10.71 -10.21 -0.41
CA TYR A 207 9.62 -11.11 -0.80
C TYR A 207 9.89 -11.69 -2.18
N ASN A 208 9.19 -12.78 -2.54
CA ASN A 208 9.27 -13.32 -3.89
C ASN A 208 8.63 -12.37 -4.91
N ASP A 209 9.02 -12.52 -6.18
CA ASP A 209 8.59 -11.61 -7.26
C ASP A 209 7.07 -11.61 -7.48
N ASP A 210 6.41 -12.76 -7.23
CA ASP A 210 4.97 -12.93 -7.41
C ASP A 210 4.13 -12.52 -6.18
N ASP A 211 4.78 -12.19 -5.07
CA ASP A 211 4.08 -11.79 -3.84
C ASP A 211 3.58 -10.34 -3.97
N ILE A 212 2.27 -10.13 -3.87
CA ILE A 212 1.65 -8.79 -3.87
C ILE A 212 1.30 -8.29 -2.46
N THR A 213 1.29 -9.19 -1.46
CA THR A 213 0.98 -8.91 -0.05
C THR A 213 1.40 -10.08 0.84
N ASP A 214 1.63 -9.81 2.12
CA ASP A 214 1.90 -10.84 3.14
C ASP A 214 0.62 -11.31 3.89
N LEU A 215 -0.54 -10.79 3.52
CA LEU A 215 -1.80 -11.12 4.17
C LEU A 215 -2.55 -12.25 3.44
N PRO A 216 -3.21 -13.16 4.17
CA PRO A 216 -3.94 -14.26 3.54
C PRO A 216 -5.22 -13.77 2.84
N THR A 217 -5.61 -14.45 1.77
CA THR A 217 -6.83 -14.16 0.98
C THR A 217 -8.09 -13.99 1.84
N LYS A 218 -8.24 -14.81 2.89
CA LYS A 218 -9.39 -14.71 3.82
C LYS A 218 -9.48 -13.37 4.55
N PHE A 219 -8.34 -12.67 4.74
CA PHE A 219 -8.32 -11.32 5.33
C PHE A 219 -9.04 -10.33 4.40
N PHE A 220 -8.68 -10.32 3.12
CA PHE A 220 -9.29 -9.43 2.12
C PHE A 220 -10.79 -9.69 1.95
N VAL A 221 -11.19 -10.96 1.99
CA VAL A 221 -12.61 -11.33 1.98
C VAL A 221 -13.35 -10.75 3.19
N GLY A 222 -12.77 -10.81 4.37
CA GLY A 222 -13.32 -10.19 5.57
C GLY A 222 -13.43 -8.66 5.44
N GLU A 223 -12.40 -8.04 4.89
CA GLU A 223 -12.38 -6.60 4.64
C GLU A 223 -13.41 -6.17 3.57
N MET A 224 -13.60 -6.92 2.49
CA MET A 224 -14.65 -6.66 1.50
C MET A 224 -16.06 -6.72 2.11
N ILE A 225 -16.34 -7.69 2.97
CA ILE A 225 -17.60 -7.75 3.70
C ILE A 225 -17.73 -6.52 4.62
N ARG A 226 -16.67 -6.13 5.33
CA ARG A 226 -16.66 -4.98 6.21
C ARG A 226 -16.86 -3.67 5.45
N GLU A 227 -16.30 -3.55 4.26
CA GLU A 227 -16.51 -2.39 3.38
C GLU A 227 -17.99 -2.23 3.01
N LYS A 228 -18.69 -3.32 2.66
CA LYS A 228 -20.12 -3.24 2.36
C LYS A 228 -20.96 -2.81 3.56
N ILE A 229 -20.51 -3.11 4.78
CA ILE A 229 -21.14 -2.56 5.98
C ILE A 229 -20.92 -1.04 6.06
N TYR A 230 -19.71 -0.54 5.72
CA TYR A 230 -19.43 0.89 5.67
C TYR A 230 -20.23 1.61 4.58
N GLU A 231 -20.50 0.97 3.45
CA GLU A 231 -21.26 1.54 2.33
C GLU A 231 -22.76 1.56 2.59
N LEU A 232 -23.31 0.48 3.16
CA LEU A 232 -24.74 0.24 3.21
C LEU A 232 -25.41 0.59 4.56
N VAL A 233 -24.61 0.68 5.63
CA VAL A 233 -25.11 0.95 6.99
C VAL A 233 -24.58 2.29 7.45
N GLU A 234 -25.42 3.09 8.07
CA GLU A 234 -25.12 4.46 8.49
C GLU A 234 -24.76 4.57 9.98
N ASP A 235 -24.64 5.78 10.45
CA ASP A 235 -24.34 6.17 11.82
C ASP A 235 -23.07 5.53 12.38
N GLU A 236 -23.09 5.13 13.64
CA GLU A 236 -21.95 4.56 14.34
C GLU A 236 -21.77 3.05 14.13
N ILE A 237 -22.70 2.37 13.46
CA ILE A 237 -22.70 0.91 13.33
C ILE A 237 -21.44 0.37 12.64
N PRO A 238 -20.96 0.95 11.52
CA PRO A 238 -19.72 0.48 10.88
C PRO A 238 -18.51 0.50 11.81
N TYR A 239 -18.44 1.49 12.72
CA TYR A 239 -17.32 1.61 13.68
C TYR A 239 -17.39 0.57 14.79
N HIS A 240 -18.57 0.03 15.05
CA HIS A 240 -18.84 -0.98 16.08
C HIS A 240 -18.86 -2.41 15.54
N THR A 241 -18.49 -2.59 14.28
CA THR A 241 -18.56 -3.89 13.58
C THR A 241 -17.17 -4.45 13.30
N ALA A 242 -17.00 -5.75 13.51
CA ALA A 242 -15.88 -6.54 12.98
C ALA A 242 -16.42 -7.68 12.13
N VAL A 243 -15.59 -8.20 11.24
CA VAL A 243 -15.91 -9.37 10.41
C VAL A 243 -14.86 -10.45 10.65
N LEU A 244 -15.32 -11.65 11.00
CA LEU A 244 -14.49 -12.83 11.21
C LEU A 244 -14.85 -13.90 10.20
N VAL A 245 -13.97 -14.19 9.25
CA VAL A 245 -14.12 -15.30 8.32
C VAL A 245 -13.75 -16.60 9.05
N ARG A 246 -14.80 -17.41 9.37
CA ARG A 246 -14.64 -18.67 10.10
C ARG A 246 -14.26 -19.83 9.21
N GLU A 247 -14.83 -19.86 8.00
CA GLU A 247 -14.60 -20.91 7.04
C GLU A 247 -14.25 -20.29 5.68
N PHE A 248 -13.19 -20.76 5.08
CA PHE A 248 -12.77 -20.46 3.71
C PHE A 248 -12.33 -21.79 3.11
N LYS A 249 -13.18 -22.42 2.30
CA LYS A 249 -12.92 -23.74 1.72
C LYS A 249 -13.06 -23.69 0.21
N GLU A 250 -11.97 -23.93 -0.44
CA GLU A 250 -11.94 -24.10 -1.88
C GLU A 250 -12.50 -25.48 -2.26
N LYS A 251 -13.47 -25.49 -3.18
CA LYS A 251 -14.02 -26.67 -3.80
C LYS A 251 -13.81 -26.57 -5.30
N THR A 252 -13.96 -27.67 -6.01
CA THR A 252 -13.69 -27.71 -7.46
C THR A 252 -14.45 -26.66 -8.28
N THR A 253 -15.70 -26.33 -7.89
CA THR A 253 -16.57 -25.44 -8.68
C THR A 253 -16.90 -24.12 -8.00
N LEU A 254 -16.63 -23.99 -6.70
CA LEU A 254 -16.93 -22.79 -5.92
C LEU A 254 -16.10 -22.73 -4.64
N ILE A 255 -15.96 -21.54 -4.09
CA ILE A 255 -15.40 -21.32 -2.76
C ILE A 255 -16.52 -21.14 -1.74
N LYS A 256 -16.51 -21.94 -0.67
CA LYS A 256 -17.44 -21.76 0.45
C LYS A 256 -16.84 -20.83 1.49
N ILE A 257 -17.55 -19.75 1.80
CA ILE A 257 -17.14 -18.74 2.78
C ILE A 257 -18.24 -18.60 3.83
N VAL A 258 -17.85 -18.72 5.10
CA VAL A 258 -18.75 -18.47 6.23
C VAL A 258 -18.13 -17.38 7.09
N ALA A 259 -18.84 -16.29 7.29
CA ALA A 259 -18.35 -15.15 8.06
C ALA A 259 -19.35 -14.68 9.12
N ASP A 260 -18.80 -14.30 10.27
CA ASP A 260 -19.54 -13.67 11.37
C ASP A 260 -19.34 -12.15 11.31
N ILE A 261 -20.43 -11.44 11.31
CA ILE A 261 -20.49 -10.00 11.51
C ILE A 261 -20.71 -9.75 13.01
N ILE A 262 -19.68 -9.24 13.68
CA ILE A 262 -19.68 -9.00 15.11
C ILE A 262 -20.18 -7.58 15.36
N VAL A 263 -21.15 -7.42 16.23
CA VAL A 263 -21.69 -6.12 16.66
C VAL A 263 -21.69 -6.00 18.18
N HIS A 264 -21.88 -4.78 18.67
CA HIS A 264 -21.83 -4.49 20.11
C HIS A 264 -23.17 -4.69 20.83
N ARG A 265 -24.32 -4.46 20.15
CA ARG A 265 -25.67 -4.43 20.75
C ARG A 265 -26.69 -5.17 19.87
N GLU A 266 -27.77 -5.67 20.49
CA GLU A 266 -28.88 -6.30 19.75
C GLU A 266 -29.58 -5.34 18.78
N THR A 267 -29.68 -4.05 19.13
CA THR A 267 -30.23 -3.03 18.21
C THR A 267 -29.42 -2.93 16.92
N GLN A 268 -28.09 -2.97 17.00
CA GLN A 268 -27.21 -2.96 15.83
C GLN A 268 -27.36 -4.23 15.00
N LYS A 269 -27.55 -5.40 15.64
CA LYS A 269 -27.84 -6.66 14.97
C LYS A 269 -29.14 -6.56 14.18
N ALA A 270 -30.20 -6.00 14.79
CA ALA A 270 -31.50 -5.82 14.13
C ALA A 270 -31.36 -4.93 12.87
N ILE A 271 -30.56 -3.87 12.91
CA ILE A 271 -30.33 -2.96 11.78
C ILE A 271 -29.54 -3.68 10.66
N ILE A 272 -28.48 -4.44 10.99
CA ILE A 272 -27.70 -5.19 9.98
C ILE A 272 -28.53 -6.32 9.35
N ILE A 273 -29.42 -6.95 10.09
CA ILE A 273 -30.33 -7.94 9.55
C ILE A 273 -31.38 -7.26 8.66
N GLY A 274 -31.95 -6.15 9.12
CA GLY A 274 -33.02 -5.43 8.46
C GLY A 274 -34.38 -6.15 8.54
N GLU A 275 -35.44 -5.48 8.11
CA GLU A 275 -36.78 -6.06 8.07
C GLU A 275 -36.81 -7.33 7.20
N LYS A 276 -37.26 -8.45 7.79
CA LYS A 276 -37.28 -9.77 7.15
C LYS A 276 -35.96 -10.20 6.49
N GLY A 277 -34.83 -9.71 7.00
CA GLY A 277 -33.51 -10.04 6.49
C GLY A 277 -33.12 -9.28 5.21
N SER A 278 -33.77 -8.17 4.91
CA SER A 278 -33.54 -7.40 3.67
C SER A 278 -32.13 -6.83 3.59
N MET A 279 -31.62 -6.25 4.69
CA MET A 279 -30.31 -5.61 4.70
C MET A 279 -29.17 -6.63 4.62
N ILE A 280 -29.20 -7.70 5.41
CA ILE A 280 -28.15 -8.73 5.36
C ILE A 280 -28.13 -9.45 4.00
N ARG A 281 -29.28 -9.61 3.35
CA ARG A 281 -29.36 -10.16 1.99
C ARG A 281 -28.73 -9.23 0.98
N LYS A 282 -28.99 -7.91 1.05
CA LYS A 282 -28.38 -6.90 0.19
C LYS A 282 -26.87 -6.89 0.39
N LEU A 283 -26.40 -6.83 1.65
CA LEU A 283 -25.00 -6.85 2.03
C LEU A 283 -24.29 -8.10 1.48
N GLY A 284 -24.87 -9.28 1.72
CA GLY A 284 -24.32 -10.55 1.23
C GLY A 284 -24.26 -10.62 -0.30
N THR A 285 -25.25 -10.06 -1.00
CA THR A 285 -25.25 -10.02 -2.46
C THR A 285 -24.15 -9.14 -3.02
N GLU A 286 -23.99 -7.92 -2.48
CA GLU A 286 -22.95 -6.99 -2.95
C GLU A 286 -21.54 -7.47 -2.56
N ALA A 287 -21.37 -7.97 -1.33
CA ALA A 287 -20.08 -8.55 -0.91
C ALA A 287 -19.70 -9.76 -1.77
N ARG A 288 -20.64 -10.66 -2.06
CA ARG A 288 -20.38 -11.84 -2.90
C ARG A 288 -19.92 -11.44 -4.30
N LYS A 289 -20.57 -10.48 -4.96
CA LYS A 289 -20.19 -10.01 -6.30
C LYS A 289 -18.72 -9.53 -6.31
N GLU A 290 -18.35 -8.76 -5.32
CA GLU A 290 -16.98 -8.22 -5.21
C GLU A 290 -15.97 -9.32 -4.91
N ILE A 291 -16.29 -10.23 -3.99
CA ILE A 291 -15.43 -11.37 -3.66
C ILE A 291 -15.27 -12.30 -4.87
N GLU A 292 -16.35 -12.58 -5.65
CA GLU A 292 -16.26 -13.35 -6.89
C GLU A 292 -15.36 -12.67 -7.93
N ALA A 293 -15.43 -11.34 -8.04
CA ALA A 293 -14.55 -10.59 -8.93
C ALA A 293 -13.08 -10.64 -8.47
N PHE A 294 -12.82 -10.53 -7.18
CA PHE A 294 -11.48 -10.62 -6.59
C PHE A 294 -10.86 -12.02 -6.73
N LEU A 295 -11.64 -13.07 -6.43
CA LEU A 295 -11.17 -14.45 -6.46
C LEU A 295 -11.22 -15.09 -7.86
N GLN A 296 -11.84 -14.42 -8.85
CA GLN A 296 -12.10 -14.93 -10.20
C GLN A 296 -12.77 -16.31 -10.19
N GLN A 297 -13.59 -16.58 -9.15
CA GLN A 297 -14.27 -17.85 -8.92
C GLN A 297 -15.64 -17.65 -8.27
N LYS A 298 -16.59 -18.58 -8.50
CA LYS A 298 -17.90 -18.55 -7.86
C LYS A 298 -17.79 -18.75 -6.35
N VAL A 299 -18.63 -18.00 -5.60
CA VAL A 299 -18.61 -18.00 -4.13
C VAL A 299 -19.99 -18.32 -3.57
N PHE A 300 -20.02 -19.24 -2.62
CA PHE A 300 -21.14 -19.43 -1.71
C PHE A 300 -20.84 -18.73 -0.39
N LEU A 301 -21.52 -17.61 -0.13
CA LEU A 301 -21.31 -16.75 1.02
C LEU A 301 -22.44 -16.89 2.04
N GLU A 302 -22.10 -17.29 3.26
CA GLU A 302 -23.00 -17.31 4.42
C GLU A 302 -22.58 -16.25 5.45
N LEU A 303 -23.50 -15.40 5.86
CA LEU A 303 -23.27 -14.34 6.82
C LEU A 303 -24.13 -14.55 8.08
N PHE A 304 -23.50 -14.46 9.24
CA PHE A 304 -24.16 -14.52 10.54
C PHE A 304 -23.90 -13.25 11.33
N VAL A 305 -24.90 -12.69 12.01
CA VAL A 305 -24.71 -11.53 12.87
C VAL A 305 -24.70 -11.98 14.32
N LYS A 306 -23.57 -11.70 15.02
CA LYS A 306 -23.35 -12.07 16.42
C LYS A 306 -23.16 -10.83 17.30
N VAL A 307 -23.83 -10.81 18.43
CA VAL A 307 -23.66 -9.75 19.43
C VAL A 307 -22.59 -10.16 20.41
N LYS A 308 -21.58 -9.31 20.55
CA LYS A 308 -20.47 -9.42 21.51
C LYS A 308 -20.31 -8.08 22.24
N PRO A 309 -20.92 -7.91 23.40
CA PRO A 309 -20.85 -6.66 24.16
C PRO A 309 -19.41 -6.27 24.46
N LYS A 310 -19.09 -4.97 24.29
CA LYS A 310 -17.78 -4.39 24.60
C LYS A 310 -16.57 -5.06 23.93
N TRP A 311 -16.76 -5.73 22.78
CA TRP A 311 -15.68 -6.44 22.09
C TRP A 311 -14.47 -5.55 21.75
N ARG A 312 -14.68 -4.25 21.49
CA ARG A 312 -13.60 -3.29 21.20
C ARG A 312 -12.72 -2.96 22.41
N GLU A 313 -13.16 -3.32 23.63
CA GLU A 313 -12.45 -3.12 24.90
C GLU A 313 -11.87 -4.43 25.43
N ASN A 314 -12.19 -5.56 24.80
CA ASN A 314 -11.78 -6.90 25.23
C ASN A 314 -10.60 -7.40 24.38
N GLU A 315 -9.44 -7.56 25.03
CA GLU A 315 -8.19 -7.92 24.34
C GLU A 315 -8.21 -9.32 23.72
N LEU A 316 -8.85 -10.29 24.38
CA LEU A 316 -8.98 -11.65 23.83
C LEU A 316 -9.85 -11.65 22.57
N GLN A 317 -10.95 -10.91 22.59
CA GLN A 317 -11.82 -10.80 21.41
C GLN A 317 -11.13 -10.03 20.28
N LEU A 318 -10.39 -8.97 20.60
CA LEU A 318 -9.60 -8.24 19.59
C LEU A 318 -8.60 -9.18 18.91
N LYS A 319 -7.87 -9.97 19.69
CA LYS A 319 -6.93 -10.97 19.14
C LYS A 319 -7.64 -12.04 18.30
N GLU A 320 -8.82 -12.53 18.76
CA GLU A 320 -9.65 -13.48 18.00
C GLU A 320 -10.07 -12.90 16.64
N TYR A 321 -10.37 -11.60 16.58
CA TYR A 321 -10.79 -10.91 15.34
C TYR A 321 -9.63 -10.36 14.51
N GLY A 322 -8.38 -10.67 14.92
CA GLY A 322 -7.18 -10.34 14.14
C GLY A 322 -6.55 -8.98 14.44
N TYR A 323 -6.95 -8.32 15.56
CA TYR A 323 -6.41 -7.01 15.98
C TYR A 323 -5.25 -7.11 16.97
#